data_623fc4e4d364b1779ebe82bda13cd6be
#
_entry.id   623fc4e4d364b1779ebe82bda13cd6be
#
_cell.length_a   1.000
_cell.length_b   1.000
_cell.length_c   1.000
_cell.angle_alpha   90.00
_cell.angle_beta   90.00
_cell.angle_gamma   90.00
#
_symmetry.space_group_name_H-M   'P 1'
#
loop_
_entity.id
_entity.type
_entity.pdbx_description
1 polymer ?
#
loop_
_entity_poly.entity_id
_entity_poly.type
_entity_poly.pdbx_seq_one_letter_code
_entity_poly.pdbx_strand_id
1 'polypeptide(L)'
;KLARDLYRTHRKALDFIWEHGEDTDFSIAVEAIFGENPEGGALIDVEGHELIFTWSNTETVCFFPRAWSDALGGVESRWEGCEDYWSGYPLACWMSLEVADEGGGRLRLFAEVGPVKDRVVRIGIIESIAAAKLAKVGFQRTATNPAKRFSKFLKSNIVEINDAQDSEEIERAMRTLLKRFRPVFEDVAEILPQFAEHALLTE
;
A
#
# COMPACT_ATOMS: atom_id res chain seq x y z
N LYS A 1 3.78 38.92 21.81
CA LYS A 1 5.16 39.18 22.22
C LYS A 1 5.94 37.85 22.31
N LEU A 2 5.45 36.85 23.06
CA LEU A 2 6.11 35.54 23.25
C LEU A 2 6.42 34.80 21.91
N ALA A 3 5.46 34.72 21.00
CA ALA A 3 5.63 34.05 19.70
C ALA A 3 6.72 34.72 18.83
N ARG A 4 6.80 36.06 18.87
CA ARG A 4 7.82 36.81 18.13
C ARG A 4 9.22 36.65 18.73
N ASP A 5 9.32 36.56 20.07
CA ASP A 5 10.58 36.35 20.77
C ASP A 5 11.07 34.89 20.56
N LEU A 6 10.16 33.90 20.59
CA LEU A 6 10.44 32.50 20.26
C LEU A 6 10.96 32.35 18.83
N TYR A 7 10.27 32.94 17.85
CA TYR A 7 10.69 32.93 16.44
C TYR A 7 12.10 33.54 16.26
N ARG A 8 12.36 34.69 16.90
CA ARG A 8 13.66 35.37 16.77
C ARG A 8 14.81 34.57 17.40
N THR A 9 14.54 33.86 18.51
CA THR A 9 15.54 33.07 19.22
C THR A 9 15.83 31.74 18.52
N HIS A 10 14.82 31.14 17.90
CA HIS A 10 14.90 29.80 17.27
C HIS A 10 14.70 29.83 15.76
N ARG A 11 14.90 30.99 15.12
CA ARG A 11 14.59 31.20 13.71
C ARG A 11 15.15 30.10 12.79
N LYS A 12 16.44 29.78 12.95
CA LYS A 12 17.06 28.75 12.11
C LYS A 12 16.44 27.36 12.28
N ALA A 13 16.07 27.00 13.51
CA ALA A 13 15.39 25.71 13.77
C ALA A 13 13.95 25.73 13.25
N LEU A 14 13.25 26.87 13.38
CA LEU A 14 11.88 27.01 12.85
C LEU A 14 11.86 27.10 11.32
N ASP A 15 12.83 27.78 10.71
CA ASP A 15 12.98 27.82 9.25
C ASP A 15 13.34 26.40 8.73
N PHE A 16 14.21 25.66 9.42
CA PHE A 16 14.52 24.26 9.10
C PHE A 16 13.29 23.34 9.21
N ILE A 17 12.52 23.46 10.30
CA ILE A 17 11.25 22.73 10.48
C ILE A 17 10.23 23.14 9.38
N TRP A 18 10.21 24.41 8.97
CA TRP A 18 9.31 24.87 7.93
C TRP A 18 9.71 24.38 6.54
N GLU A 19 11.00 24.32 6.26
CA GLU A 19 11.54 23.84 4.97
C GLU A 19 11.48 22.30 4.84
N HIS A 20 11.52 21.57 5.97
CA HIS A 20 11.55 20.10 6.02
C HIS A 20 10.37 19.52 6.82
N GLY A 21 9.43 20.35 7.22
CA GLY A 21 8.31 19.98 8.12
C GLY A 21 7.22 19.13 7.46
N GLU A 22 7.41 18.73 6.21
CA GLU A 22 6.58 17.71 5.55
C GLU A 22 7.15 16.29 5.75
N ASP A 23 8.42 16.17 6.21
CA ASP A 23 9.04 14.88 6.48
C ASP A 23 8.63 14.38 7.85
N THR A 24 7.63 13.51 7.87
CA THR A 24 7.27 12.76 9.08
C THR A 24 8.21 11.56 9.23
N ASP A 25 8.33 11.02 10.45
CA ASP A 25 9.10 9.78 10.69
C ASP A 25 8.58 8.61 9.82
N PHE A 26 7.29 8.64 9.46
CA PHE A 26 6.72 7.72 8.49
C PHE A 26 7.29 7.95 7.08
N SER A 27 7.42 9.21 6.64
CA SER A 27 7.99 9.54 5.32
C SER A 27 9.46 9.11 5.23
N ILE A 28 10.24 9.34 6.30
CA ILE A 28 11.63 8.90 6.41
C ILE A 28 11.72 7.37 6.31
N ALA A 29 10.85 6.63 7.00
CA ALA A 29 10.79 5.18 6.91
C ALA A 29 10.39 4.69 5.51
N VAL A 30 9.49 5.41 4.82
CA VAL A 30 9.12 5.12 3.42
C VAL A 30 10.32 5.32 2.51
N GLU A 31 11.07 6.41 2.65
CA GLU A 31 12.27 6.67 1.84
C GLU A 31 13.37 5.63 2.07
N ALA A 32 13.53 5.14 3.30
CA ALA A 32 14.49 4.07 3.60
C ALA A 32 14.16 2.73 2.90
N ILE A 33 12.90 2.52 2.52
CA ILE A 33 12.45 1.28 1.85
C ILE A 33 12.31 1.49 0.34
N PHE A 34 11.68 2.59 -0.08
CA PHE A 34 11.29 2.84 -1.46
C PHE A 34 12.25 3.79 -2.20
N GLY A 35 13.26 4.37 -1.48
CA GLY A 35 14.20 5.35 -2.03
C GLY A 35 13.71 6.79 -1.85
N GLU A 36 14.63 7.74 -2.02
CA GLU A 36 14.33 9.17 -1.95
C GLU A 36 13.40 9.59 -3.10
N ASN A 37 12.25 10.18 -2.77
CA ASN A 37 11.29 10.72 -3.74
C ASN A 37 10.99 9.78 -4.92
N PRO A 38 10.56 8.54 -4.70
CA PRO A 38 10.32 7.60 -5.78
C PRO A 38 9.19 8.11 -6.68
N GLU A 39 9.40 8.06 -7.98
CA GLU A 39 8.35 8.38 -8.95
C GLU A 39 7.27 7.29 -8.97
N GLY A 40 6.03 7.67 -9.22
CA GLY A 40 4.95 6.70 -9.42
C GLY A 40 5.27 5.77 -10.59
N GLY A 41 5.17 4.45 -10.36
CA GLY A 41 5.57 3.40 -11.32
C GLY A 41 7.02 2.93 -11.14
N ALA A 42 7.82 3.52 -10.24
CA ALA A 42 9.18 3.04 -9.97
C ALA A 42 9.16 1.60 -9.44
N LEU A 43 10.05 0.77 -10.00
CA LEU A 43 10.25 -0.61 -9.55
C LEU A 43 11.30 -0.62 -8.44
N ILE A 44 10.91 -1.12 -7.28
CA ILE A 44 11.73 -1.16 -6.07
C ILE A 44 11.90 -2.62 -5.62
N ASP A 45 13.13 -3.05 -5.42
CA ASP A 45 13.42 -4.35 -4.79
C ASP A 45 13.49 -4.19 -3.28
N VAL A 46 12.63 -4.92 -2.57
CA VAL A 46 12.66 -4.98 -1.10
C VAL A 46 12.94 -6.43 -0.69
N GLU A 47 14.18 -6.71 -0.36
CA GLU A 47 14.63 -8.04 0.08
C GLU A 47 14.31 -9.16 -0.94
N GLY A 48 14.50 -8.89 -2.23
CA GLY A 48 14.22 -9.83 -3.32
C GLY A 48 12.72 -9.93 -3.67
N HIS A 49 11.94 -8.94 -3.30
CA HIS A 49 10.54 -8.81 -3.67
C HIS A 49 10.31 -7.50 -4.43
N GLU A 50 10.00 -7.60 -5.71
CA GLU A 50 9.79 -6.45 -6.57
C GLU A 50 8.41 -5.82 -6.33
N LEU A 51 8.41 -4.55 -5.96
CA LEU A 51 7.24 -3.73 -5.73
C LEU A 51 7.25 -2.54 -6.70
N ILE A 52 6.10 -2.19 -7.23
CA ILE A 52 5.89 -0.97 -8.00
C ILE A 52 5.37 0.08 -7.02
N PHE A 53 6.15 1.14 -6.80
CA PHE A 53 5.70 2.28 -5.98
C PHE A 53 4.59 3.03 -6.72
N THR A 54 3.56 3.46 -6.00
CA THR A 54 2.46 4.22 -6.59
C THR A 54 2.48 5.67 -6.10
N TRP A 55 2.36 5.88 -4.80
CA TRP A 55 2.44 7.18 -4.15
C TRP A 55 2.58 7.02 -2.63
N SER A 56 2.96 8.09 -1.95
CA SER A 56 2.96 8.17 -0.49
C SER A 56 2.53 9.55 0.01
N ASN A 57 2.15 9.61 1.27
CA ASN A 57 1.95 10.82 2.04
C ASN A 57 2.47 10.62 3.48
N THR A 58 2.13 11.51 4.39
CA THR A 58 2.62 11.52 5.78
C THR A 58 2.19 10.32 6.63
N GLU A 59 1.25 9.51 6.19
CA GLU A 59 0.69 8.39 6.96
C GLU A 59 0.43 7.12 6.13
N THR A 60 0.56 7.21 4.81
CA THR A 60 0.21 6.09 3.91
C THR A 60 1.23 5.97 2.79
N VAL A 61 1.62 4.73 2.47
CA VAL A 61 2.38 4.40 1.27
C VAL A 61 1.64 3.33 0.47
N CYS A 62 1.43 3.61 -0.81
CA CYS A 62 0.79 2.72 -1.77
C CYS A 62 1.82 2.11 -2.70
N PHE A 63 1.70 0.81 -2.91
CA PHE A 63 2.56 0.05 -3.80
C PHE A 63 1.78 -1.11 -4.42
N PHE A 64 2.37 -1.75 -5.41
CA PHE A 64 1.76 -2.89 -6.09
C PHE A 64 2.81 -3.98 -6.30
N PRO A 65 2.58 -5.24 -5.90
CA PRO A 65 3.49 -6.33 -6.20
C PRO A 65 3.67 -6.48 -7.72
N ARG A 66 4.92 -6.46 -8.21
CA ARG A 66 5.24 -6.60 -9.63
C ARG A 66 4.62 -7.88 -10.22
N ALA A 67 4.68 -8.97 -9.47
CA ALA A 67 4.09 -10.23 -9.89
C ALA A 67 2.58 -10.15 -10.16
N TRP A 68 1.85 -9.27 -9.45
CA TRP A 68 0.43 -9.05 -9.73
C TRP A 68 0.22 -8.26 -11.02
N SER A 69 1.09 -7.26 -11.28
CA SER A 69 1.05 -6.53 -12.56
C SER A 69 1.26 -7.49 -13.73
N ASP A 70 2.31 -8.30 -13.65
CA ASP A 70 2.64 -9.25 -14.71
C ASP A 70 1.53 -10.27 -14.93
N ALA A 71 0.94 -10.79 -13.85
CA ALA A 71 -0.18 -11.73 -13.89
C ALA A 71 -1.48 -11.14 -14.44
N LEU A 72 -1.65 -9.81 -14.38
CA LEU A 72 -2.84 -9.08 -14.86
C LEU A 72 -2.63 -8.42 -16.23
N GLY A 73 -1.62 -8.81 -16.99
CA GLY A 73 -1.35 -8.34 -18.35
C GLY A 73 -0.16 -7.40 -18.50
N GLY A 74 0.56 -7.11 -17.40
CA GLY A 74 1.75 -6.27 -17.40
C GLY A 74 1.45 -4.78 -17.33
N VAL A 75 2.52 -3.95 -17.31
CA VAL A 75 2.44 -2.50 -17.07
C VAL A 75 1.71 -1.70 -18.15
N GLU A 76 1.55 -2.27 -19.34
CA GLU A 76 0.81 -1.65 -20.46
C GLU A 76 -0.67 -2.01 -20.47
N SER A 77 -1.11 -2.85 -19.53
CA SER A 77 -2.52 -3.24 -19.46
C SER A 77 -3.37 -2.18 -18.76
N ARG A 78 -4.59 -2.02 -19.23
CA ARG A 78 -5.59 -1.16 -18.61
C ARG A 78 -6.81 -1.97 -18.20
N TRP A 79 -7.38 -1.58 -17.08
CA TRP A 79 -8.55 -2.25 -16.52
C TRP A 79 -9.72 -1.29 -16.45
N GLU A 80 -10.78 -1.54 -17.22
CA GLU A 80 -11.97 -0.69 -17.19
C GLU A 80 -12.57 -0.60 -15.78
N GLY A 81 -12.76 0.63 -15.33
CA GLY A 81 -13.26 0.97 -13.99
C GLY A 81 -12.17 1.09 -12.93
N CYS A 82 -10.88 0.92 -13.31
CA CYS A 82 -9.73 1.10 -12.46
C CYS A 82 -8.92 2.38 -12.78
N GLU A 83 -9.39 3.23 -13.71
CA GLU A 83 -8.64 4.37 -14.22
C GLU A 83 -8.23 5.37 -13.13
N ASP A 84 -9.11 5.58 -12.17
CA ASP A 84 -8.88 6.46 -11.00
C ASP A 84 -8.55 5.66 -9.74
N TYR A 85 -8.24 4.37 -9.86
CA TYR A 85 -7.88 3.54 -8.73
C TYR A 85 -6.36 3.48 -8.59
N TRP A 86 -5.87 3.46 -7.37
CA TRP A 86 -4.49 3.70 -6.97
C TRP A 86 -3.39 3.04 -7.82
N SER A 87 -3.59 1.82 -8.25
CA SER A 87 -2.63 1.08 -9.07
C SER A 87 -3.01 1.01 -10.55
N GLY A 88 -4.21 1.44 -10.92
CA GLY A 88 -4.77 1.20 -12.25
C GLY A 88 -5.21 -0.24 -12.50
N TYR A 89 -5.05 -1.12 -11.51
CA TYR A 89 -5.39 -2.54 -11.57
C TYR A 89 -6.59 -2.89 -10.66
N PRO A 90 -7.17 -4.10 -10.81
CA PRO A 90 -8.26 -4.58 -9.96
C PRO A 90 -7.90 -4.75 -8.48
N LEU A 91 -6.62 -4.71 -8.13
CA LEU A 91 -6.13 -4.84 -6.78
C LEU A 91 -5.29 -3.64 -6.39
N ALA A 92 -5.15 -3.41 -5.09
CA ALA A 92 -4.22 -2.41 -4.54
C ALA A 92 -3.63 -2.91 -3.22
N CYS A 93 -2.42 -2.47 -2.91
CA CYS A 93 -1.76 -2.65 -1.63
C CYS A 93 -1.32 -1.31 -1.06
N TRP A 94 -1.41 -1.17 0.26
CA TRP A 94 -0.87 0.00 0.97
C TRP A 94 -0.56 -0.32 2.42
N MET A 95 0.36 0.43 2.99
CA MET A 95 0.55 0.50 4.44
C MET A 95 0.08 1.84 4.97
N SER A 96 -0.51 1.83 6.17
CA SER A 96 -0.95 3.05 6.83
C SER A 96 -0.58 2.98 8.31
N LEU A 97 -0.03 4.09 8.82
CA LEU A 97 0.27 4.30 10.23
C LEU A 97 -0.90 5.01 10.90
N GLU A 98 -1.45 4.40 11.94
CA GLU A 98 -2.46 4.99 12.84
C GLU A 98 -1.74 5.36 14.14
N VAL A 99 -1.55 6.65 14.39
CA VAL A 99 -0.89 7.15 15.62
C VAL A 99 -1.91 7.20 16.75
N ALA A 100 -1.51 6.73 17.94
CA ALA A 100 -2.32 6.80 19.15
C ALA A 100 -1.98 8.06 19.97
N ASP A 101 -2.91 8.53 20.80
CA ASP A 101 -2.76 9.74 21.63
C ASP A 101 -1.56 9.69 22.58
N GLU A 102 -1.09 8.49 22.95
CA GLU A 102 0.04 8.27 23.87
C GLU A 102 1.41 8.17 23.17
N GLY A 103 1.47 8.46 21.87
CA GLY A 103 2.71 8.52 21.08
C GLY A 103 3.09 7.21 20.39
N GLY A 104 2.48 6.09 20.75
CA GLY A 104 2.59 4.83 20.00
C GLY A 104 1.65 4.79 18.79
N GLY A 105 1.56 3.63 18.12
CA GLY A 105 0.70 3.51 16.95
C GLY A 105 0.55 2.09 16.43
N ARG A 106 -0.08 1.97 15.28
CA ARG A 106 -0.29 0.71 14.56
C ARG A 106 0.04 0.89 13.10
N LEU A 107 1.01 0.14 12.64
CA LEU A 107 1.24 0.02 11.20
C LEU A 107 0.42 -1.14 10.65
N ARG A 108 -0.37 -0.87 9.63
CA ARG A 108 -1.25 -1.86 9.01
C ARG A 108 -0.99 -1.98 7.52
N LEU A 109 -0.82 -3.21 7.05
CA LEU A 109 -0.77 -3.53 5.63
C LEU A 109 -2.16 -3.92 5.14
N PHE A 110 -2.58 -3.32 4.04
CA PHE A 110 -3.82 -3.66 3.38
C PHE A 110 -3.55 -4.23 1.99
N ALA A 111 -4.42 -5.15 1.58
CA ALA A 111 -4.63 -5.51 0.19
C ALA A 111 -6.14 -5.63 -0.05
N GLU A 112 -6.61 -5.14 -1.18
CA GLU A 112 -8.03 -5.19 -1.51
C GLU A 112 -8.27 -5.43 -2.99
N VAL A 113 -9.42 -6.05 -3.29
CA VAL A 113 -9.99 -6.08 -4.63
C VAL A 113 -10.83 -4.82 -4.79
N GLY A 114 -10.43 -3.99 -5.74
CA GLY A 114 -11.01 -2.68 -6.01
C GLY A 114 -12.16 -2.70 -7.03
N PRO A 115 -12.44 -1.54 -7.62
CA PRO A 115 -13.47 -1.42 -8.64
C PRO A 115 -12.99 -2.07 -9.94
N VAL A 116 -13.87 -2.82 -10.57
CA VAL A 116 -13.75 -3.31 -11.94
C VAL A 116 -15.10 -3.04 -12.58
N LYS A 117 -15.13 -2.57 -13.82
CA LYS A 117 -16.38 -2.27 -14.51
C LYS A 117 -17.22 -3.54 -14.67
N ASP A 118 -16.61 -4.64 -15.09
CA ASP A 118 -17.24 -5.95 -15.11
C ASP A 118 -17.30 -6.55 -13.70
N ARG A 119 -18.50 -6.56 -13.14
CA ARG A 119 -18.73 -7.09 -11.79
C ARG A 119 -18.56 -8.61 -11.69
N VAL A 120 -18.75 -9.34 -12.78
CA VAL A 120 -18.55 -10.79 -12.82
C VAL A 120 -17.07 -11.09 -12.64
N VAL A 121 -16.20 -10.37 -13.36
CA VAL A 121 -14.74 -10.47 -13.21
C VAL A 121 -14.30 -10.12 -11.80
N ARG A 122 -14.81 -9.00 -11.24
CA ARG A 122 -14.49 -8.62 -9.87
C ARG A 122 -14.86 -9.69 -8.85
N ILE A 123 -16.05 -10.25 -8.95
CA ILE A 123 -16.54 -11.33 -8.08
C ILE A 123 -15.66 -12.57 -8.28
N GLY A 124 -15.34 -12.93 -9.52
CA GLY A 124 -14.48 -14.06 -9.86
C GLY A 124 -13.10 -13.96 -9.21
N ILE A 125 -12.46 -12.76 -9.21
CA ILE A 125 -11.20 -12.51 -8.50
C ILE A 125 -11.35 -12.79 -7.01
N ILE A 126 -12.40 -12.26 -6.37
CA ILE A 126 -12.66 -12.46 -4.94
C ILE A 126 -12.87 -13.95 -4.61
N GLU A 127 -13.69 -14.64 -5.38
CA GLU A 127 -14.01 -16.05 -5.18
C GLU A 127 -12.78 -16.95 -5.38
N SER A 128 -11.97 -16.67 -6.40
CA SER A 128 -10.73 -17.43 -6.66
C SER A 128 -9.72 -17.27 -5.53
N ILE A 129 -9.49 -16.03 -5.04
CA ILE A 129 -8.62 -15.80 -3.89
C ILE A 129 -9.18 -16.46 -2.62
N ALA A 130 -10.50 -16.40 -2.40
CA ALA A 130 -11.15 -17.02 -1.26
C ALA A 130 -11.10 -18.56 -1.31
N ALA A 131 -11.26 -19.15 -2.50
CA ALA A 131 -11.23 -20.60 -2.74
C ALA A 131 -9.84 -21.21 -2.48
N ALA A 132 -8.77 -20.46 -2.70
CA ALA A 132 -7.41 -20.89 -2.45
C ALA A 132 -7.09 -21.09 -0.95
N LYS A 133 -7.93 -20.59 -0.03
CA LYS A 133 -7.80 -20.76 1.42
C LYS A 133 -6.42 -20.38 1.96
N LEU A 134 -5.81 -19.35 1.40
CA LEU A 134 -4.49 -18.88 1.76
C LEU A 134 -4.43 -18.46 3.24
N ALA A 135 -3.31 -18.74 3.89
CA ALA A 135 -3.06 -18.28 5.25
C ALA A 135 -3.09 -16.75 5.30
N LYS A 136 -3.69 -16.19 6.37
CA LYS A 136 -3.84 -14.74 6.58
C LYS A 136 -4.72 -14.01 5.53
N VAL A 137 -5.47 -14.73 4.72
CA VAL A 137 -6.45 -14.19 3.77
C VAL A 137 -7.88 -14.48 4.25
N GLY A 138 -8.77 -13.56 4.00
CA GLY A 138 -10.19 -13.78 4.24
C GLY A 138 -11.03 -12.54 4.01
N PHE A 139 -12.03 -12.71 3.22
CA PHE A 139 -13.01 -11.69 2.89
C PHE A 139 -14.16 -11.62 3.91
N GLN A 140 -14.77 -10.44 4.01
CA GLN A 140 -16.07 -10.30 4.67
C GLN A 140 -17.15 -11.02 3.84
N ARG A 141 -18.22 -11.48 4.50
CA ARG A 141 -19.34 -12.17 3.84
C ARG A 141 -20.01 -11.35 2.73
N THR A 142 -19.90 -10.03 2.80
CA THR A 142 -20.46 -9.09 1.82
C THR A 142 -19.50 -8.74 0.69
N ALA A 143 -18.32 -9.36 0.60
CA ALA A 143 -17.28 -9.00 -0.38
C ALA A 143 -17.76 -9.15 -1.83
N THR A 144 -18.57 -10.18 -2.10
CA THR A 144 -19.14 -10.47 -3.43
C THR A 144 -20.44 -9.73 -3.71
N ASN A 145 -20.93 -8.87 -2.79
CA ASN A 145 -22.11 -8.07 -3.07
C ASN A 145 -21.84 -7.14 -4.26
N PRO A 146 -22.67 -7.18 -5.33
CA PRO A 146 -22.47 -6.36 -6.52
C PRO A 146 -22.45 -4.85 -6.29
N ALA A 147 -23.07 -4.37 -5.20
CA ALA A 147 -23.03 -2.96 -4.81
C ALA A 147 -21.73 -2.54 -4.14
N LYS A 148 -20.90 -3.49 -3.69
CA LYS A 148 -19.64 -3.22 -3.00
C LYS A 148 -18.50 -3.03 -4.01
N ARG A 149 -17.85 -1.89 -3.95
CA ARG A 149 -16.73 -1.55 -4.85
C ARG A 149 -15.39 -2.04 -4.35
N PHE A 150 -15.19 -2.14 -3.03
CA PHE A 150 -13.90 -2.40 -2.39
C PHE A 150 -14.01 -3.55 -1.39
N SER A 151 -13.05 -4.48 -1.40
CA SER A 151 -13.06 -5.66 -0.54
C SER A 151 -11.66 -6.02 -0.07
N LYS A 152 -11.30 -5.57 1.14
CA LYS A 152 -10.03 -5.92 1.81
C LYS A 152 -10.01 -7.39 2.18
N PHE A 153 -8.82 -8.03 2.11
CA PHE A 153 -8.70 -9.46 2.34
C PHE A 153 -7.55 -9.92 3.24
N LEU A 154 -6.65 -9.05 3.69
CA LEU A 154 -5.59 -9.45 4.62
C LEU A 154 -6.08 -9.50 6.05
N LYS A 155 -5.61 -10.50 6.79
CA LYS A 155 -5.82 -10.72 8.23
C LYS A 155 -4.50 -10.78 8.96
N SER A 156 -4.46 -10.45 10.27
CA SER A 156 -3.23 -10.41 11.07
C SER A 156 -2.16 -9.50 10.45
N ASN A 157 -2.62 -8.41 9.89
CA ASN A 157 -1.90 -7.46 9.05
C ASN A 157 -1.48 -6.19 9.79
N ILE A 158 -1.25 -6.32 11.11
CA ILE A 158 -0.88 -5.22 12.00
C ILE A 158 0.45 -5.53 12.67
N VAL A 159 1.24 -4.47 12.90
CA VAL A 159 2.37 -4.42 13.82
C VAL A 159 2.14 -3.22 14.73
N GLU A 160 2.24 -3.43 16.04
CA GLU A 160 2.19 -2.34 17.02
C GLU A 160 3.51 -1.56 16.98
N ILE A 161 3.43 -0.25 17.10
CA ILE A 161 4.54 0.70 17.14
C ILE A 161 4.54 1.34 18.53
N ASN A 162 5.69 1.29 19.23
CA ASN A 162 5.80 1.88 20.57
C ASN A 162 5.99 3.39 20.50
N ASP A 163 6.76 3.85 19.50
CA ASP A 163 7.01 5.27 19.25
C ASP A 163 6.78 5.59 17.77
N ALA A 164 5.72 6.32 17.47
CA ALA A 164 5.39 6.75 16.12
C ALA A 164 6.29 7.89 15.59
N GLN A 165 7.23 8.38 16.44
CA GLN A 165 8.28 9.33 16.07
C GLN A 165 9.66 8.65 15.94
N ASP A 166 9.71 7.31 15.92
CA ASP A 166 10.91 6.53 15.62
C ASP A 166 10.80 5.95 14.20
N SER A 167 11.40 6.63 13.22
CA SER A 167 11.43 6.20 11.83
C SER A 167 12.06 4.81 11.63
N GLU A 168 13.05 4.44 12.45
CA GLU A 168 13.67 3.11 12.39
C GLU A 168 12.72 2.01 12.90
N GLU A 169 11.90 2.30 13.94
CA GLU A 169 10.88 1.35 14.40
C GLU A 169 9.81 1.16 13.32
N ILE A 170 9.38 2.25 12.68
CA ILE A 170 8.40 2.22 11.59
C ILE A 170 8.95 1.42 10.40
N GLU A 171 10.20 1.67 9.99
CA GLU A 171 10.86 0.93 8.91
C GLU A 171 10.91 -0.58 9.22
N ARG A 172 11.36 -0.96 10.40
CA ARG A 172 11.40 -2.37 10.85
C ARG A 172 10.02 -3.02 10.81
N ALA A 173 8.97 -2.28 11.18
CA ALA A 173 7.59 -2.75 11.12
C ALA A 173 7.11 -2.94 9.68
N MET A 174 7.44 -2.01 8.77
CA MET A 174 7.14 -2.12 7.33
C MET A 174 7.80 -3.38 6.73
N ARG A 175 9.10 -3.57 6.95
CA ARG A 175 9.83 -4.76 6.50
C ARG A 175 9.24 -6.05 7.09
N THR A 176 8.83 -6.03 8.36
CA THR A 176 8.16 -7.16 9.02
C THR A 176 6.86 -7.53 8.32
N LEU A 177 6.05 -6.53 7.95
CA LEU A 177 4.80 -6.76 7.23
C LEU A 177 5.05 -7.27 5.81
N LEU A 178 5.96 -6.66 5.06
CA LEU A 178 6.32 -7.11 3.71
C LEU A 178 6.80 -8.57 3.72
N LYS A 179 7.73 -8.91 4.60
CA LYS A 179 8.22 -10.29 4.77
C LYS A 179 7.11 -11.27 5.16
N ARG A 180 6.22 -10.87 6.09
CA ARG A 180 5.08 -11.70 6.55
C ARG A 180 4.09 -12.02 5.45
N PHE A 181 3.86 -11.08 4.53
CA PHE A 181 2.84 -11.18 3.49
C PHE A 181 3.40 -11.52 2.10
N ARG A 182 4.72 -11.58 1.93
CA ARG A 182 5.35 -12.02 0.69
C ARG A 182 4.76 -13.33 0.15
N PRO A 183 4.61 -14.41 0.94
CA PRO A 183 4.01 -15.66 0.44
C PRO A 183 2.56 -15.45 -0.04
N VAL A 184 1.78 -14.60 0.64
CA VAL A 184 0.41 -14.28 0.21
C VAL A 184 0.41 -13.55 -1.13
N PHE A 185 1.36 -12.65 -1.34
CA PHE A 185 1.47 -11.94 -2.63
C PHE A 185 1.86 -12.88 -3.76
N GLU A 186 2.79 -13.82 -3.50
CA GLU A 186 3.21 -14.86 -4.45
C GLU A 186 2.03 -15.79 -4.78
N ASP A 187 1.33 -16.32 -3.77
CA ASP A 187 0.16 -17.18 -3.95
C ASP A 187 -0.98 -16.48 -4.73
N VAL A 188 -1.23 -15.19 -4.45
CA VAL A 188 -2.25 -14.42 -5.19
C VAL A 188 -1.81 -14.22 -6.64
N ALA A 189 -0.52 -13.97 -6.90
CA ALA A 189 -0.02 -13.84 -8.28
C ALA A 189 -0.26 -15.10 -9.13
N GLU A 190 -0.24 -16.30 -8.53
CA GLU A 190 -0.57 -17.55 -9.23
C GLU A 190 -2.05 -17.68 -9.60
N ILE A 191 -2.94 -16.98 -8.89
CA ILE A 191 -4.39 -17.01 -9.13
C ILE A 191 -4.79 -16.05 -10.24
N LEU A 192 -4.12 -14.91 -10.39
CA LEU A 192 -4.54 -13.79 -11.23
C LEU A 192 -4.47 -14.03 -12.74
N PRO A 193 -3.59 -14.88 -13.32
CA PRO A 193 -3.45 -15.02 -14.78
C PRO A 193 -4.74 -15.40 -15.51
N GLN A 194 -5.66 -16.13 -14.86
CA GLN A 194 -6.95 -16.50 -15.44
C GLN A 194 -7.85 -15.29 -15.76
N PHE A 195 -7.51 -14.10 -15.23
CA PHE A 195 -8.27 -12.87 -15.46
C PHE A 195 -7.56 -11.92 -16.44
N ALA A 196 -6.33 -12.21 -16.88
CA ALA A 196 -5.54 -11.33 -17.73
C ALA A 196 -6.24 -10.98 -19.07
N GLU A 197 -7.07 -11.87 -19.60
CA GLU A 197 -7.84 -11.65 -20.84
C GLU A 197 -8.88 -10.51 -20.75
N HIS A 198 -9.21 -10.07 -19.52
CA HIS A 198 -10.11 -8.94 -19.29
C HIS A 198 -9.40 -7.58 -19.26
N ALA A 199 -8.08 -7.58 -19.34
CA ALA A 199 -7.29 -6.36 -19.48
C ALA A 199 -7.36 -5.86 -20.93
N LEU A 200 -7.45 -4.54 -21.09
CA LEU A 200 -7.32 -3.90 -22.40
C LEU A 200 -5.83 -3.62 -22.63
N LEU A 201 -5.31 -4.01 -23.80
CA LEU A 201 -3.97 -3.60 -24.21
C LEU A 201 -4.01 -2.13 -24.67
N THR A 202 -3.04 -1.35 -24.25
CA THR A 202 -2.81 0.02 -24.76
C THR A 202 -2.27 -0.11 -26.19
N GLU A 203 -2.98 0.47 -27.17
CA GLU A 203 -2.49 0.63 -28.54
C GLU A 203 -1.34 1.67 -28.60
#